data_1acf281ab46f0fdd64b200935a0ce30f
#
_entry.id   1acf281ab46f0fdd64b200935a0ce30f
#
_cell.length_a   1.000
_cell.length_b   1.000
_cell.length_c   1.000
_cell.angle_alpha   90.00
_cell.angle_beta   90.00
_cell.angle_gamma   90.00
#
_symmetry.space_group_name_H-M   'P 1'
#
loop_
_entity.id
_entity.type
_entity.pdbx_description
1 polymer ?
#
loop_
_entity_poly.entity_id
_entity_poly.type
_entity_poly.pdbx_seq_one_letter_code
_entity_poly.pdbx_strand_id
1 'polypeptide(L)'
;MVAQKVPGGYVGLVVDFRPHEGNKKEPQLAFSRDARAWTRPLGRDPFIPAGQRGQWDEMNVFAHNPVQVGDDVFIMYHGSITGNGSFFPDHQGGRTSYTKITGGWGAPLPDGRANLPGIGLAKLKRDRWAAVTPVHRAGVLHTKRMYWANRQLLINADARGGSIRAELRDHDGKPVPGFTLAESDPFTGNKLSRRMSWNGRRQLPKQYLGTAYAQPTIGRLISIRFHLERAKLYSFSC
;
A
#
# COMPACT_ATOMS: atom_id res chain seq x y z
N MET A 1 -5.69 8.26 13.20
CA MET A 1 -4.79 7.44 12.38
C MET A 1 -4.34 6.25 13.22
N VAL A 2 -4.38 5.06 12.68
CA VAL A 2 -3.69 3.89 13.22
C VAL A 2 -2.43 3.65 12.40
N ALA A 3 -1.36 3.15 13.02
CA ALA A 3 -0.08 2.96 12.34
C ALA A 3 0.60 1.66 12.76
N GLN A 4 1.28 1.02 11.82
CA GLN A 4 2.01 -0.22 12.02
C GLN A 4 3.44 -0.10 11.49
N LYS A 5 4.40 -0.63 12.23
CA LYS A 5 5.78 -0.78 11.75
C LYS A 5 5.84 -1.89 10.69
N VAL A 6 6.50 -1.61 9.58
CA VAL A 6 6.74 -2.54 8.49
C VAL A 6 8.23 -2.52 8.13
N PRO A 7 8.76 -3.49 7.39
CA PRO A 7 10.12 -3.40 6.89
C PRO A 7 10.36 -2.08 6.12
N GLY A 8 11.36 -1.31 6.55
CA GLY A 8 11.72 -0.04 5.92
C GLY A 8 10.94 1.20 6.38
N GLY A 9 10.03 1.08 7.37
CA GLY A 9 9.30 2.25 7.89
C GLY A 9 7.99 1.92 8.58
N TYR A 10 6.97 2.71 8.27
CA TYR A 10 5.64 2.61 8.88
C TYR A 10 4.56 2.78 7.82
N VAL A 11 3.48 2.06 7.98
CA VAL A 11 2.22 2.25 7.26
C VAL A 11 1.18 2.81 8.21
N GLY A 12 0.46 3.84 7.79
CA GLY A 12 -0.63 4.44 8.53
C GLY A 12 -1.95 4.34 7.76
N LEU A 13 -3.04 4.15 8.49
CA LEU A 13 -4.40 4.27 7.98
C LEU A 13 -4.99 5.56 8.54
N VAL A 14 -5.08 6.57 7.70
CA VAL A 14 -5.57 7.91 8.05
C VAL A 14 -7.03 8.00 7.64
N VAL A 15 -7.88 8.37 8.59
CA VAL A 15 -9.29 8.63 8.24
C VAL A 15 -9.39 9.92 7.45
N ASP A 16 -9.90 9.84 6.24
CA ASP A 16 -10.29 10.96 5.42
C ASP A 16 -11.73 11.32 5.73
N PHE A 17 -11.99 12.56 6.13
CA PHE A 17 -13.31 13.04 6.49
C PHE A 17 -13.83 14.00 5.44
N ARG A 18 -14.98 13.68 4.83
CA ARG A 18 -15.61 14.45 3.75
C ARG A 18 -16.95 15.00 4.17
N PRO A 19 -16.99 16.21 4.78
CA PRO A 19 -18.25 16.82 5.21
C PRO A 19 -19.25 17.06 4.08
N HIS A 20 -18.73 17.40 2.91
CA HIS A 20 -19.54 17.69 1.71
C HIS A 20 -20.16 16.44 1.07
N GLU A 21 -19.72 15.24 1.47
CA GLU A 21 -20.28 13.94 1.07
C GLU A 21 -21.13 13.33 2.20
N GLY A 22 -21.84 14.13 2.98
CA GLY A 22 -22.68 13.64 4.08
C GLY A 22 -21.89 13.16 5.31
N ASN A 23 -20.72 13.73 5.58
CA ASN A 23 -19.81 13.33 6.65
C ASN A 23 -19.20 11.92 6.44
N LYS A 24 -19.00 11.52 5.19
CA LYS A 24 -18.38 10.27 4.82
C LYS A 24 -16.96 10.17 5.38
N LYS A 25 -16.58 8.97 5.82
CA LYS A 25 -15.24 8.68 6.34
C LYS A 25 -14.70 7.38 5.77
N GLU A 26 -13.49 7.45 5.22
CA GLU A 26 -12.80 6.30 4.65
C GLU A 26 -11.32 6.33 5.03
N PRO A 27 -10.69 5.19 5.33
CA PRO A 27 -9.27 5.14 5.61
C PRO A 27 -8.45 5.24 4.32
N GLN A 28 -7.44 6.11 4.34
CA GLN A 28 -6.44 6.24 3.28
C GLN A 28 -5.08 5.76 3.78
N LEU A 29 -4.23 5.27 2.87
CA LEU A 29 -2.85 4.91 3.19
C LEU A 29 -1.99 6.14 3.41
N ALA A 30 -1.08 6.03 4.38
CA ALA A 30 0.05 6.92 4.56
C ALA A 30 1.31 6.10 4.85
N PHE A 31 2.45 6.63 4.45
CA PHE A 31 3.76 6.02 4.67
C PHE A 31 4.70 6.98 5.37
N SER A 32 5.52 6.44 6.26
CA SER A 32 6.58 7.19 6.95
C SER A 32 7.83 6.32 7.11
N ARG A 33 9.00 6.96 7.13
CA ARG A 33 10.27 6.29 7.46
C ARG A 33 10.60 6.35 8.94
N ASP A 34 10.08 7.36 9.64
CA ASP A 34 10.48 7.74 11.01
C ASP A 34 9.30 7.89 11.98
N ALA A 35 8.07 7.60 11.51
CA ALA A 35 6.81 7.82 12.22
C ALA A 35 6.50 9.31 12.53
N ARG A 36 7.28 10.25 12.00
CA ARG A 36 7.11 11.71 12.19
C ARG A 36 6.59 12.37 10.93
N ALA A 37 7.32 12.25 9.82
CA ALA A 37 6.90 12.74 8.53
C ALA A 37 6.10 11.68 7.77
N TRP A 38 4.87 12.03 7.36
CA TRP A 38 3.96 11.11 6.68
C TRP A 38 3.62 11.61 5.29
N THR A 39 3.64 10.70 4.34
CA THR A 39 3.26 10.97 2.94
C THR A 39 2.10 10.07 2.55
N ARG A 40 1.06 10.65 1.95
CA ARG A 40 -0.04 9.89 1.33
C ARG A 40 0.29 9.60 -0.13
N PRO A 41 -0.03 8.40 -0.67
CA PRO A 41 0.13 8.10 -2.09
C PRO A 41 -0.63 9.08 -2.98
N LEU A 42 -0.23 9.17 -4.24
CA LEU A 42 -0.96 9.90 -5.26
C LEU A 42 -2.41 9.37 -5.40
N GLY A 43 -3.35 10.27 -5.64
CA GLY A 43 -4.77 9.95 -5.79
C GLY A 43 -5.56 9.97 -4.49
N ARG A 44 -4.93 9.65 -3.35
CA ARG A 44 -5.60 9.60 -2.04
C ARG A 44 -6.89 8.77 -2.04
N ASP A 45 -6.91 7.71 -2.85
CA ASP A 45 -8.05 6.79 -2.91
C ASP A 45 -8.25 6.10 -1.56
N PRO A 46 -9.49 5.75 -1.20
CA PRO A 46 -9.77 4.95 -0.03
C PRO A 46 -9.04 3.61 -0.10
N PHE A 47 -8.36 3.24 0.99
CA PHE A 47 -7.70 1.94 1.09
C PHE A 47 -8.70 0.81 1.39
N ILE A 48 -9.66 1.09 2.25
CA ILE A 48 -10.85 0.28 2.44
C ILE A 48 -12.01 1.19 2.07
N PRO A 49 -12.56 1.09 0.85
CA PRO A 49 -13.66 1.95 0.44
C PRO A 49 -14.92 1.60 1.24
N ALA A 50 -15.74 2.61 1.48
CA ALA A 50 -17.08 2.41 2.00
C ALA A 50 -17.91 1.59 1.01
N GLY A 51 -18.89 0.88 1.54
CA GLY A 51 -19.83 0.08 0.77
C GLY A 51 -20.67 0.93 -0.21
N GLN A 52 -21.33 0.23 -1.12
CA GLN A 52 -22.28 0.86 -2.02
C GLN A 52 -23.53 1.31 -1.26
N ARG A 53 -24.31 2.20 -1.87
CA ARG A 53 -25.58 2.66 -1.30
C ARG A 53 -26.48 1.47 -0.91
N GLY A 54 -26.95 1.49 0.32
CA GLY A 54 -27.76 0.43 0.91
C GLY A 54 -26.97 -0.61 1.70
N GLN A 55 -25.64 -0.62 1.58
CA GLN A 55 -24.80 -1.50 2.38
C GLN A 55 -24.60 -0.92 3.79
N TRP A 56 -24.33 -1.80 4.76
CA TRP A 56 -24.20 -1.46 6.17
C TRP A 56 -23.04 -0.51 6.50
N ASP A 57 -22.04 -0.41 5.62
CA ASP A 57 -20.84 0.40 5.74
C ASP A 57 -20.73 1.51 4.68
N GLU A 58 -21.87 1.94 4.10
CA GLU A 58 -21.89 2.90 2.97
C GLU A 58 -21.30 4.29 3.28
N MET A 59 -21.28 4.71 4.55
CA MET A 59 -20.88 6.07 4.91
C MET A 59 -19.60 6.14 5.73
N ASN A 60 -19.39 5.23 6.65
CA ASN A 60 -18.22 5.25 7.52
C ASN A 60 -17.49 3.94 7.49
N VAL A 61 -16.18 4.03 7.33
CA VAL A 61 -15.23 2.93 7.52
C VAL A 61 -14.10 3.43 8.40
N PHE A 62 -13.96 2.84 9.58
CA PHE A 62 -12.88 3.13 10.52
C PHE A 62 -12.01 1.88 10.70
N ALA A 63 -10.82 1.90 10.13
CA ALA A 63 -9.87 0.81 10.28
C ALA A 63 -9.23 0.80 11.67
N HIS A 64 -9.10 -0.40 12.23
CA HIS A 64 -8.31 -0.69 13.42
C HIS A 64 -6.88 -1.08 13.06
N ASN A 65 -6.05 -1.32 14.09
CA ASN A 65 -4.67 -1.73 13.88
C ASN A 65 -4.61 -3.04 13.11
N PRO A 66 -3.80 -3.08 12.03
CA PRO A 66 -3.59 -4.31 11.28
C PRO A 66 -2.91 -5.38 12.13
N VAL A 67 -3.28 -6.64 11.92
CA VAL A 67 -2.68 -7.79 12.58
C VAL A 67 -2.16 -8.74 11.51
N GLN A 68 -0.86 -9.04 11.55
CA GLN A 68 -0.24 -10.01 10.65
C GLN A 68 -0.28 -11.40 11.25
N VAL A 69 -0.79 -12.37 10.48
CA VAL A 69 -0.79 -13.79 10.82
C VAL A 69 -0.20 -14.55 9.63
N GLY A 70 1.03 -15.01 9.78
CA GLY A 70 1.77 -15.63 8.67
C GLY A 70 1.95 -14.68 7.50
N ASP A 71 1.48 -15.09 6.33
CA ASP A 71 1.54 -14.30 5.09
C ASP A 71 0.32 -13.39 4.87
N ASP A 72 -0.62 -13.37 5.79
CA ASP A 72 -1.82 -12.55 5.71
C ASP A 72 -1.80 -11.41 6.72
N VAL A 73 -2.33 -10.26 6.31
CA VAL A 73 -2.59 -9.12 7.19
C VAL A 73 -4.10 -8.93 7.24
N PHE A 74 -4.63 -8.90 8.44
CA PHE A 74 -6.04 -8.69 8.73
C PHE A 74 -6.25 -7.31 9.32
N ILE A 75 -7.28 -6.62 8.86
CA ILE A 75 -7.67 -5.30 9.33
C ILE A 75 -9.15 -5.37 9.66
N MET A 76 -9.47 -5.39 10.95
CA MET A 76 -10.84 -5.17 11.37
C MET A 76 -11.20 -3.72 11.14
N TYR A 77 -12.42 -3.46 10.74
CA TYR A 77 -12.94 -2.11 10.62
C TYR A 77 -14.38 -2.03 11.13
N HIS A 78 -14.69 -0.89 11.72
CA HIS A 78 -16.07 -0.52 12.03
C HIS A 78 -16.66 0.18 10.82
N GLY A 79 -17.88 -0.19 10.46
CA GLY A 79 -18.65 0.44 9.41
C GLY A 79 -20.03 0.90 9.91
N SER A 80 -20.58 1.89 9.24
CA SER A 80 -21.96 2.32 9.49
C SER A 80 -22.59 2.93 8.24
N ILE A 81 -23.91 2.79 8.16
CA ILE A 81 -24.74 3.35 7.09
C ILE A 81 -24.92 4.85 7.21
N THR A 82 -24.56 5.43 8.35
CA THR A 82 -24.71 6.87 8.62
C THR A 82 -23.36 7.51 8.90
N GLY A 83 -23.19 8.75 8.41
CA GLY A 83 -22.03 9.57 8.76
C GLY A 83 -22.04 9.91 10.26
N ASN A 84 -20.85 10.12 10.84
CA ASN A 84 -20.70 10.53 12.23
C ASN A 84 -21.21 11.97 12.40
N GLY A 85 -22.19 12.18 13.29
CA GLY A 85 -22.84 13.47 13.43
C GLY A 85 -23.65 13.86 12.18
N SER A 86 -24.23 12.88 11.51
CA SER A 86 -24.97 13.10 10.26
C SER A 86 -26.11 14.09 10.45
N PHE A 87 -25.98 15.17 9.71
CA PHE A 87 -27.04 16.08 9.46
C PHE A 87 -27.72 15.62 8.17
N PHE A 88 -28.94 15.11 8.26
CA PHE A 88 -29.75 14.99 7.07
C PHE A 88 -30.28 16.37 6.73
N PRO A 89 -30.29 16.79 5.45
CA PRO A 89 -31.09 17.95 5.06
C PRO A 89 -32.53 17.63 5.45
N ASP A 90 -33.11 18.47 6.29
CA ASP A 90 -34.56 18.43 6.46
C ASP A 90 -35.23 18.86 5.14
N HIS A 91 -36.48 18.50 4.94
CA HIS A 91 -37.24 18.84 3.74
C HIS A 91 -37.40 20.36 3.51
N GLN A 92 -36.87 21.20 4.42
CA GLN A 92 -36.89 22.66 4.36
C GLN A 92 -35.52 23.28 4.14
N GLY A 93 -34.48 22.45 3.84
CA GLY A 93 -33.11 22.91 3.61
C GLY A 93 -32.28 23.19 4.87
N GLY A 94 -32.79 22.88 6.05
CA GLY A 94 -32.08 22.93 7.32
C GLY A 94 -31.23 21.65 7.55
N ARG A 95 -30.37 21.71 8.55
CA ARG A 95 -29.55 20.56 9.00
C ARG A 95 -30.07 20.09 10.35
N THR A 96 -30.65 18.91 10.41
CA THR A 96 -31.13 18.32 11.66
C THR A 96 -30.15 17.23 12.14
N SER A 97 -29.82 17.25 13.43
CA SER A 97 -28.99 16.23 14.04
C SER A 97 -29.61 14.84 13.87
N TYR A 98 -28.83 13.87 13.45
CA TYR A 98 -29.23 12.47 13.32
C TYR A 98 -29.97 11.92 14.55
N THR A 99 -29.53 12.28 15.76
CA THR A 99 -30.16 11.90 17.02
C THR A 99 -31.58 12.46 17.18
N LYS A 100 -31.91 13.60 16.59
CA LYS A 100 -33.27 14.15 16.60
C LYS A 100 -34.20 13.44 15.63
N ILE A 101 -33.69 12.98 14.48
CA ILE A 101 -34.51 12.34 13.43
C ILE A 101 -34.73 10.86 13.71
N THR A 102 -33.73 10.15 14.23
CA THR A 102 -33.75 8.69 14.27
C THR A 102 -33.82 8.08 15.66
N GLY A 103 -33.88 8.88 16.71
CA GLY A 103 -33.94 8.35 18.07
C GLY A 103 -32.66 7.66 18.56
N GLY A 104 -31.54 7.78 17.81
CA GLY A 104 -30.24 7.22 18.19
C GLY A 104 -29.85 5.91 17.46
N TRP A 105 -28.87 5.22 18.01
CA TRP A 105 -28.39 3.95 17.50
C TRP A 105 -29.47 2.86 17.53
N GLY A 106 -29.68 2.17 16.42
CA GLY A 106 -30.68 1.11 16.29
C GLY A 106 -32.02 1.56 15.76
N ALA A 107 -32.33 2.86 15.77
CA ALA A 107 -33.54 3.36 15.15
C ALA A 107 -33.46 3.27 13.62
N PRO A 108 -34.60 2.98 12.92
CA PRO A 108 -34.58 2.94 11.46
C PRO A 108 -34.30 4.34 10.88
N LEU A 109 -33.66 4.36 9.74
CA LEU A 109 -33.46 5.56 8.95
C LEU A 109 -34.79 6.06 8.38
N PRO A 110 -34.89 7.35 7.95
CA PRO A 110 -36.12 7.88 7.34
C PRO A 110 -36.60 7.08 6.12
N ASP A 111 -35.70 6.34 5.45
CA ASP A 111 -35.99 5.46 4.32
C ASP A 111 -36.31 4.01 4.74
N GLY A 112 -36.46 3.75 6.04
CA GLY A 112 -36.82 2.44 6.61
C GLY A 112 -35.66 1.45 6.77
N ARG A 113 -34.42 1.81 6.36
CA ARG A 113 -33.23 0.95 6.55
C ARG A 113 -32.84 0.88 8.02
N ALA A 114 -32.34 -0.27 8.45
CA ALA A 114 -31.80 -0.41 9.78
C ALA A 114 -30.49 0.35 9.94
N ASN A 115 -30.39 1.17 10.98
CA ASN A 115 -29.15 1.86 11.35
C ASN A 115 -28.32 0.98 12.28
N LEU A 116 -27.78 -0.08 11.75
CA LEU A 116 -26.96 -1.03 12.50
C LEU A 116 -25.49 -0.86 12.07
N PRO A 117 -24.62 -0.37 12.97
CA PRO A 117 -23.19 -0.44 12.74
C PRO A 117 -22.73 -1.89 12.78
N GLY A 118 -21.65 -2.18 12.09
CA GLY A 118 -21.08 -3.52 12.03
C GLY A 118 -19.58 -3.51 12.08
N ILE A 119 -19.02 -4.70 12.19
CA ILE A 119 -17.56 -4.94 12.11
C ILE A 119 -17.30 -5.75 10.85
N GLY A 120 -16.45 -5.22 9.98
CA GLY A 120 -15.94 -5.89 8.80
C GLY A 120 -14.50 -6.34 8.98
N LEU A 121 -14.06 -7.24 8.10
CA LEU A 121 -12.70 -7.74 8.04
C LEU A 121 -12.16 -7.59 6.63
N ALA A 122 -11.14 -6.73 6.49
CA ALA A 122 -10.34 -6.64 5.27
C ALA A 122 -9.08 -7.52 5.39
N LYS A 123 -8.65 -8.07 4.26
CA LYS A 123 -7.49 -8.96 4.20
C LYS A 123 -6.59 -8.59 3.04
N LEU A 124 -5.28 -8.55 3.29
CA LEU A 124 -4.26 -8.43 2.25
C LEU A 124 -3.08 -9.35 2.55
N LYS A 125 -2.23 -9.57 1.57
CA LYS A 125 -0.97 -10.28 1.78
C LYS A 125 0.08 -9.35 2.39
N ARG A 126 0.98 -9.89 3.23
CA ARG A 126 2.05 -9.13 3.87
C ARG A 126 2.86 -8.32 2.84
N ASP A 127 3.22 -7.11 3.21
CA ASP A 127 3.99 -6.15 2.40
C ASP A 127 3.31 -5.77 1.06
N ARG A 128 1.96 -5.94 0.95
CA ARG A 128 1.17 -5.56 -0.23
C ARG A 128 0.23 -4.39 0.01
N TRP A 129 0.68 -3.42 0.78
CA TRP A 129 -0.07 -2.21 1.08
C TRP A 129 -0.33 -1.34 -0.15
N ALA A 130 0.67 -1.23 -1.01
CA ALA A 130 0.61 -0.52 -2.28
C ALA A 130 1.51 -1.21 -3.30
N ALA A 131 1.31 -0.92 -4.57
CA ALA A 131 2.15 -1.42 -5.65
C ALA A 131 2.57 -0.30 -6.60
N VAL A 132 3.77 -0.41 -7.13
CA VAL A 132 4.15 0.30 -8.34
C VAL A 132 3.70 -0.53 -9.53
N THR A 133 2.93 0.11 -10.42
CA THR A 133 2.45 -0.49 -11.67
C THR A 133 2.71 0.48 -12.82
N PRO A 134 3.05 0.01 -14.02
CA PRO A 134 3.18 0.89 -15.17
C PRO A 134 1.81 1.49 -15.54
N VAL A 135 1.80 2.77 -15.90
CA VAL A 135 0.58 3.47 -16.37
C VAL A 135 0.08 2.88 -17.69
N HIS A 136 1.03 2.48 -18.54
CA HIS A 136 0.77 1.79 -19.79
C HIS A 136 1.17 0.32 -19.68
N ARG A 137 1.31 -0.36 -20.82
CA ARG A 137 1.71 -1.77 -20.86
C ARG A 137 3.03 -2.04 -20.14
N ALA A 138 4.01 -1.14 -20.25
CA ALA A 138 5.32 -1.28 -19.65
C ALA A 138 5.81 0.03 -19.02
N GLY A 139 6.71 -0.08 -18.06
CA GLY A 139 7.32 1.04 -17.36
C GLY A 139 8.62 0.64 -16.64
N VAL A 140 9.35 1.65 -16.22
CA VAL A 140 10.62 1.48 -15.49
C VAL A 140 10.53 2.19 -14.15
N LEU A 141 10.83 1.46 -13.08
CA LEU A 141 11.07 2.02 -11.75
C LEU A 141 12.57 2.06 -11.50
N HIS A 142 13.12 3.25 -11.29
CA HIS A 142 14.52 3.43 -10.90
C HIS A 142 14.60 3.81 -9.42
N THR A 143 15.29 3.01 -8.62
CA THR A 143 15.48 3.29 -7.20
C THR A 143 16.53 4.37 -6.98
N LYS A 144 16.51 5.00 -5.81
CA LYS A 144 17.65 5.75 -5.33
C LYS A 144 18.84 4.79 -5.16
N ARG A 145 20.05 5.37 -5.15
CA ARG A 145 21.27 4.62 -4.81
C ARG A 145 21.20 4.18 -3.36
N MET A 146 21.63 2.94 -3.09
CA MET A 146 21.59 2.33 -1.77
C MET A 146 22.78 1.39 -1.57
N TYR A 147 23.06 1.08 -0.32
CA TYR A 147 23.92 -0.03 0.02
C TYR A 147 23.14 -1.34 -0.09
N TRP A 148 23.85 -2.38 -0.47
CA TRP A 148 23.29 -3.71 -0.51
C TRP A 148 23.55 -4.40 0.83
N ALA A 149 22.50 -4.77 1.56
CA ALA A 149 22.63 -5.34 2.90
C ALA A 149 22.93 -6.84 2.86
N ASN A 150 22.49 -7.54 1.81
CA ASN A 150 22.77 -8.95 1.60
C ASN A 150 22.99 -9.22 0.09
N ARG A 151 23.39 -10.44 -0.25
CA ARG A 151 23.78 -10.76 -1.64
C ARG A 151 22.63 -11.24 -2.52
N GLN A 152 21.41 -10.89 -2.21
CA GLN A 152 20.23 -11.37 -2.93
C GLN A 152 19.23 -10.24 -3.13
N LEU A 153 18.65 -10.17 -4.33
CA LEU A 153 17.48 -9.31 -4.58
C LEU A 153 16.21 -10.17 -4.48
N LEU A 154 15.39 -9.89 -3.48
CA LEU A 154 14.09 -10.50 -3.31
C LEU A 154 13.00 -9.49 -3.68
N ILE A 155 11.97 -9.93 -4.39
CA ILE A 155 10.81 -9.10 -4.74
C ILE A 155 9.51 -9.75 -4.27
N ASN A 156 8.58 -8.91 -3.82
CA ASN A 156 7.18 -9.25 -3.64
C ASN A 156 6.40 -8.65 -4.81
N ALA A 157 5.85 -9.50 -5.66
CA ALA A 157 5.30 -9.04 -6.93
C ALA A 157 4.20 -9.96 -7.48
N ASP A 158 3.35 -9.37 -8.33
CA ASP A 158 2.39 -10.09 -9.18
C ASP A 158 2.62 -9.70 -10.64
N ALA A 159 3.14 -10.63 -11.41
CA ALA A 159 3.44 -10.50 -12.83
C ALA A 159 2.75 -11.59 -13.67
N ARG A 160 1.58 -12.09 -13.25
CA ARG A 160 0.83 -13.13 -13.97
C ARG A 160 0.38 -12.69 -15.37
N GLY A 161 0.23 -11.40 -15.59
CA GLY A 161 -0.14 -10.84 -16.90
C GLY A 161 1.05 -10.40 -17.76
N GLY A 162 2.29 -10.53 -17.24
CA GLY A 162 3.47 -10.02 -17.91
C GLY A 162 4.77 -10.47 -17.26
N SER A 163 5.71 -9.55 -17.06
CA SER A 163 7.01 -9.87 -16.50
C SER A 163 7.62 -8.74 -15.70
N ILE A 164 8.57 -9.10 -14.82
CA ILE A 164 9.49 -8.16 -14.16
C ILE A 164 10.92 -8.63 -14.44
N ARG A 165 11.75 -7.70 -14.91
CA ARG A 165 13.21 -7.84 -15.00
C ARG A 165 13.88 -6.77 -14.16
N ALA A 166 15.11 -7.01 -13.72
CA ALA A 166 15.89 -6.05 -12.94
C ALA A 166 17.28 -5.85 -13.55
N GLU A 167 17.71 -4.61 -13.63
CA GLU A 167 19.08 -4.23 -14.00
C GLU A 167 19.72 -3.54 -12.81
N LEU A 168 20.98 -3.87 -12.52
CA LEU A 168 21.76 -3.19 -11.50
C LEU A 168 22.67 -2.13 -12.14
N ARG A 169 22.75 -0.98 -11.49
CA ARG A 169 23.62 0.13 -11.91
C ARG A 169 24.53 0.54 -10.76
N ASP A 170 25.79 0.77 -11.11
CA ASP A 170 26.80 1.26 -10.17
C ASP A 170 26.57 2.74 -9.75
N HIS A 171 27.50 3.28 -9.00
CA HIS A 171 27.46 4.66 -8.51
C HIS A 171 27.55 5.70 -9.66
N ASP A 172 28.12 5.35 -10.81
CA ASP A 172 28.16 6.21 -12.00
C ASP A 172 26.90 6.08 -12.87
N GLY A 173 25.99 5.18 -12.50
CA GLY A 173 24.80 4.88 -13.26
C GLY A 173 25.04 3.96 -14.45
N LYS A 174 26.22 3.29 -14.53
CA LYS A 174 26.55 2.30 -15.56
C LYS A 174 25.96 0.95 -15.19
N PRO A 175 25.51 0.14 -16.15
CA PRO A 175 25.08 -1.22 -15.88
C PRO A 175 26.21 -2.04 -15.26
N VAL A 176 25.92 -2.79 -14.22
CA VAL A 176 26.90 -3.72 -13.60
C VAL A 176 27.02 -4.95 -14.49
N PRO A 177 28.23 -5.29 -14.98
CA PRO A 177 28.45 -6.47 -15.83
C PRO A 177 27.96 -7.76 -15.13
N GLY A 178 27.25 -8.60 -15.86
CA GLY A 178 26.62 -9.81 -15.34
C GLY A 178 25.27 -9.57 -14.64
N PHE A 179 24.79 -8.29 -14.58
CA PHE A 179 23.53 -7.91 -13.94
C PHE A 179 22.75 -6.87 -14.79
N THR A 180 22.95 -6.93 -16.09
CA THR A 180 22.27 -6.05 -17.07
C THR A 180 20.83 -6.52 -17.31
N LEU A 181 20.05 -5.68 -17.98
CA LEU A 181 18.68 -6.03 -18.37
C LEU A 181 18.63 -7.26 -19.28
N ALA A 182 19.57 -7.37 -20.23
CA ALA A 182 19.64 -8.49 -21.18
C ALA A 182 19.89 -9.83 -20.48
N GLU A 183 20.69 -9.81 -19.42
CA GLU A 183 21.03 -10.99 -18.62
C GLU A 183 19.98 -11.33 -17.56
N SER A 184 19.05 -10.40 -17.25
CA SER A 184 18.05 -10.61 -16.21
C SER A 184 17.05 -11.68 -16.63
N ASP A 185 16.91 -12.72 -15.80
CA ASP A 185 15.86 -13.71 -15.98
C ASP A 185 14.50 -13.08 -15.67
N PRO A 186 13.47 -13.20 -16.56
CA PRO A 186 12.18 -12.62 -16.31
C PRO A 186 11.46 -13.35 -15.17
N PHE A 187 10.92 -12.60 -14.24
CA PHE A 187 9.95 -13.12 -13.29
C PHE A 187 8.54 -12.99 -13.88
N THR A 188 7.82 -14.11 -13.89
CA THR A 188 6.39 -14.20 -14.18
C THR A 188 5.68 -14.89 -13.02
N GLY A 189 4.40 -14.61 -12.79
CA GLY A 189 3.62 -15.21 -11.71
C GLY A 189 3.43 -14.30 -10.50
N ASN A 190 3.04 -14.89 -9.36
CA ASN A 190 2.65 -14.17 -8.14
C ASN A 190 3.36 -14.76 -6.92
N LYS A 191 4.30 -14.03 -6.33
CA LYS A 191 5.10 -14.48 -5.17
C LYS A 191 5.28 -13.36 -4.16
N LEU A 192 5.23 -13.70 -2.88
CA LEU A 192 5.52 -12.78 -1.76
C LEU A 192 7.03 -12.59 -1.57
N SER A 193 7.82 -13.57 -2.02
CA SER A 193 9.28 -13.48 -1.99
C SER A 193 9.83 -14.29 -3.17
N ARG A 194 10.34 -13.60 -4.16
CA ARG A 194 11.01 -14.19 -5.33
C ARG A 194 12.42 -13.66 -5.41
N ARG A 195 13.38 -14.56 -5.42
CA ARG A 195 14.77 -14.21 -5.70
C ARG A 195 14.96 -13.96 -7.18
N MET A 196 15.44 -12.76 -7.51
CA MET A 196 15.83 -12.40 -8.87
C MET A 196 17.12 -13.08 -9.27
N SER A 197 17.30 -13.30 -10.57
CA SER A 197 18.51 -13.90 -11.13
C SER A 197 18.87 -13.32 -12.50
N TRP A 198 20.13 -13.52 -12.90
CA TRP A 198 20.71 -13.05 -14.15
C TRP A 198 21.50 -14.21 -14.77
N ASN A 199 21.01 -14.77 -15.89
CA ASN A 199 21.55 -16.01 -16.48
C ASN A 199 21.75 -17.10 -15.42
N GLY A 200 20.75 -17.28 -14.54
CA GLY A 200 20.80 -18.22 -13.41
C GLY A 200 21.61 -17.75 -12.19
N ARG A 201 22.42 -16.69 -12.31
CA ARG A 201 23.18 -16.11 -11.19
C ARG A 201 22.23 -15.41 -10.23
N ARG A 202 22.29 -15.75 -8.95
CA ARG A 202 21.40 -15.25 -7.92
C ARG A 202 22.07 -14.41 -6.85
N GLN A 203 23.42 -14.32 -6.90
CA GLN A 203 24.21 -13.62 -5.89
C GLN A 203 24.93 -12.43 -6.50
N LEU A 204 24.83 -11.30 -5.83
CA LEU A 204 25.55 -10.09 -6.16
C LEU A 204 27.04 -10.20 -5.83
N PRO A 205 27.87 -9.46 -6.57
CA PRO A 205 29.29 -9.35 -6.26
C PRO A 205 29.52 -8.79 -4.85
N LYS A 206 30.51 -9.36 -4.15
CA LYS A 206 30.85 -8.96 -2.77
C LYS A 206 31.27 -7.48 -2.67
N GLN A 207 31.83 -6.91 -3.71
CA GLN A 207 32.32 -5.52 -3.73
C GLN A 207 31.23 -4.46 -3.49
N TYR A 208 29.97 -4.80 -3.74
CA TYR A 208 28.83 -3.90 -3.51
C TYR A 208 28.14 -4.10 -2.14
N LEU A 209 28.64 -5.05 -1.33
CA LEU A 209 28.13 -5.22 0.03
C LEU A 209 28.58 -4.05 0.90
N GLY A 210 27.66 -3.43 1.58
CA GLY A 210 27.90 -2.38 2.57
C GLY A 210 27.04 -2.62 3.80
N THR A 211 27.58 -2.24 4.96
CA THR A 211 26.79 -2.16 6.19
C THR A 211 26.47 -0.69 6.46
N ALA A 212 25.32 -0.42 7.07
CA ALA A 212 24.92 0.93 7.44
C ALA A 212 25.91 1.63 8.40
N TYR A 213 26.84 0.88 8.98
CA TYR A 213 27.85 1.36 9.94
C TYR A 213 29.26 1.53 9.31
N ALA A 214 29.46 1.08 8.08
CA ALA A 214 30.73 1.35 7.39
C ALA A 214 30.69 2.76 6.80
N GLN A 215 31.84 3.48 6.85
CA GLN A 215 32.00 4.77 6.15
C GLN A 215 31.51 4.64 4.71
N PRO A 216 30.63 5.54 4.24
CA PRO A 216 30.04 5.44 2.92
C PRO A 216 31.12 5.55 1.84
N THR A 217 31.50 4.42 1.28
CA THR A 217 32.35 4.39 0.09
C THR A 217 31.44 4.55 -1.12
N ILE A 218 31.44 5.70 -1.76
CA ILE A 218 30.58 6.05 -2.90
C ILE A 218 30.59 4.96 -3.97
N GLY A 219 31.75 4.35 -4.24
CA GLY A 219 31.90 3.28 -5.21
C GLY A 219 31.18 1.95 -4.91
N ARG A 220 30.56 1.83 -3.72
CA ARG A 220 29.78 0.64 -3.34
C ARG A 220 28.26 0.86 -3.44
N LEU A 221 27.81 2.07 -3.77
CA LEU A 221 26.41 2.36 -3.95
C LEU A 221 25.91 1.81 -5.29
N ILE A 222 24.77 1.16 -5.26
CA ILE A 222 24.08 0.70 -6.46
C ILE A 222 22.65 1.20 -6.48
N SER A 223 22.07 1.23 -7.66
CA SER A 223 20.64 1.42 -7.87
C SER A 223 20.09 0.27 -8.70
N ILE A 224 18.78 0.06 -8.61
CA ILE A 224 18.08 -0.97 -9.34
C ILE A 224 17.13 -0.29 -10.33
N ARG A 225 17.10 -0.78 -11.57
CA ARG A 225 16.06 -0.48 -12.53
C ARG A 225 15.18 -1.70 -12.71
N PHE A 226 13.95 -1.62 -12.22
CA PHE A 226 12.94 -2.62 -12.47
C PHE A 226 12.20 -2.28 -13.75
N HIS A 227 12.19 -3.20 -14.69
CA HIS A 227 11.40 -3.14 -15.91
C HIS A 227 10.14 -3.97 -15.68
N LEU A 228 8.99 -3.31 -15.67
CA LEU A 228 7.69 -3.90 -15.38
C LEU A 228 6.88 -3.93 -16.68
N GLU A 229 6.38 -5.08 -17.06
CA GLU A 229 5.41 -5.24 -18.14
C GLU A 229 4.14 -5.88 -17.59
N ARG A 230 3.01 -5.17 -17.59
CA ARG A 230 1.72 -5.63 -17.03
C ARG A 230 1.89 -6.35 -15.68
N ALA A 231 2.63 -5.75 -14.79
CA ALA A 231 3.01 -6.33 -13.51
C ALA A 231 2.89 -5.32 -12.36
N LYS A 232 2.80 -5.84 -11.13
CA LYS A 232 2.73 -5.09 -9.88
C LYS A 232 3.94 -5.45 -9.03
N LEU A 233 4.76 -4.46 -8.67
CA LEU A 233 5.83 -4.60 -7.68
C LEU A 233 5.38 -3.96 -6.37
N TYR A 234 5.27 -4.77 -5.32
CA TYR A 234 4.82 -4.31 -3.99
C TYR A 234 5.98 -3.90 -3.10
N SER A 235 6.99 -4.74 -3.01
CA SER A 235 8.20 -4.48 -2.22
C SER A 235 9.40 -5.22 -2.78
N PHE A 236 10.60 -4.80 -2.35
CA PHE A 236 11.83 -5.51 -2.59
C PHE A 236 12.75 -5.40 -1.37
N SER A 237 13.67 -6.33 -1.24
CA SER A 237 14.75 -6.32 -0.25
C SER A 237 16.07 -6.80 -0.84
N CYS A 238 17.17 -6.27 -0.34
CA CYS A 238 18.49 -6.54 -0.82
C CYS A 238 19.56 -6.42 0.28
#